data_6f1dcf42649e3c9608c5bb4bb6e09088
#
_entry.id   6f1dcf42649e3c9608c5bb4bb6e09088
#
_cell.length_a   1.000
_cell.length_b   1.000
_cell.length_c   1.000
_cell.angle_alpha   90.00
_cell.angle_beta   90.00
_cell.angle_gamma   90.00
#
_symmetry.space_group_name_H-M   'P 1'
#
loop_
_entity.id
_entity.type
_entity.pdbx_description
1 polymer ?
#
loop_
_entity_poly.entity_id
_entity_poly.type
_entity_poly.pdbx_seq_one_letter_code
_entity_poly.pdbx_strand_id
1 'polypeptide(L)'
;MTPSNDEKFNRYYDIHCKHLRLKGYQPKTIEAYSRAIRRIGAYFDCNLDQLSESQLLDYFTDLLDRLSWSAVKLDLYGLKFFYTHVLKKEWHDIPLIKPPKAV
;
A
#
# COMPACT_ATOMS: atom_id res chain seq x y z
N MET A 1 12.52 -23.55 10.30
CA MET A 1 12.19 -23.08 8.95
C MET A 1 11.74 -21.65 8.98
N THR A 2 12.45 -20.78 8.29
CA THR A 2 12.01 -19.40 8.15
C THR A 2 10.86 -19.36 7.16
N PRO A 3 9.75 -18.68 7.49
CA PRO A 3 8.66 -18.54 6.52
C PRO A 3 9.15 -17.78 5.29
N SER A 4 8.67 -18.18 4.14
CA SER A 4 8.98 -17.48 2.91
C SER A 4 8.38 -16.07 2.93
N ASN A 5 8.87 -15.19 2.08
CA ASN A 5 8.28 -13.85 1.94
C ASN A 5 6.81 -13.96 1.55
N ASP A 6 6.45 -14.96 0.76
CA ASP A 6 5.06 -15.17 0.34
C ASP A 6 4.17 -15.50 1.52
N GLU A 7 4.63 -16.33 2.45
CA GLU A 7 3.85 -16.70 3.63
C GLU A 7 3.64 -15.49 4.53
N LYS A 8 4.70 -14.70 4.76
CA LYS A 8 4.60 -13.48 5.56
C LYS A 8 3.64 -12.49 4.91
N PHE A 9 3.76 -12.32 3.59
CA PHE A 9 2.90 -11.43 2.84
C PHE A 9 1.43 -11.84 2.96
N ASN A 10 1.15 -13.12 2.79
CA ASN A 10 -0.21 -13.64 2.87
C ASN A 10 -0.82 -13.41 4.25
N ARG A 11 -0.02 -13.55 5.30
CA ARG A 11 -0.45 -13.29 6.66
C ARG A 11 -0.77 -11.81 6.87
N TYR A 12 0.10 -10.93 6.43
CA TYR A 12 -0.11 -9.49 6.52
C TYR A 12 -1.32 -9.07 5.71
N TYR A 13 -1.46 -9.63 4.52
CA TYR A 13 -2.59 -9.31 3.65
C TYR A 13 -3.91 -9.70 4.31
N ASP A 14 -3.98 -10.87 4.91
CA ASP A 14 -5.17 -11.33 5.61
C ASP A 14 -5.53 -10.40 6.77
N ILE A 15 -4.54 -10.01 7.56
CA ILE A 15 -4.73 -9.06 8.66
C ILE A 15 -5.22 -7.71 8.13
N HIS A 16 -4.65 -7.25 7.05
CA HIS A 16 -5.04 -5.99 6.40
C HIS A 16 -6.52 -6.02 6.00
N CYS A 17 -6.96 -7.08 5.37
CA CYS A 17 -8.35 -7.23 4.97
C CYS A 17 -9.29 -7.28 6.19
N LYS A 18 -8.87 -7.92 7.27
CA LYS A 18 -9.67 -7.97 8.49
C LYS A 18 -9.84 -6.59 9.10
N HIS A 19 -8.78 -5.80 9.14
CA HIS A 19 -8.88 -4.43 9.64
C HIS A 19 -9.80 -3.57 8.79
N LEU A 20 -9.74 -3.72 7.47
CA LEU A 20 -10.61 -2.97 6.57
C LEU A 20 -12.08 -3.30 6.82
N ARG A 21 -12.37 -4.58 7.03
CA ARG A 21 -13.74 -5.02 7.30
C ARG A 21 -14.24 -4.49 8.65
N LEU A 22 -13.39 -4.54 9.67
CA LEU A 22 -13.75 -4.06 11.01
C LEU A 22 -13.96 -2.55 11.04
N LYS A 23 -13.28 -1.80 10.19
CA LYS A 23 -13.47 -0.36 10.08
C LYS A 23 -14.79 0.00 9.38
N GLY A 24 -15.45 -0.98 8.80
CA GLY A 24 -16.72 -0.74 8.14
C GLY A 24 -16.63 -0.03 6.81
N TYR A 25 -15.50 -0.13 6.15
CA TYR A 25 -15.34 0.46 4.82
C TYR A 25 -16.23 -0.26 3.81
N GLN A 26 -16.63 0.47 2.79
CA GLN A 26 -17.45 -0.10 1.73
C GLN A 26 -16.66 -1.11 0.91
N PRO A 27 -17.34 -2.09 0.29
CA PRO A 27 -16.65 -3.13 -0.48
C PRO A 27 -15.70 -2.59 -1.54
N LYS A 28 -16.06 -1.50 -2.19
CA LYS A 28 -15.19 -0.88 -3.20
C LYS A 28 -13.89 -0.35 -2.59
N THR A 29 -13.98 0.24 -1.40
CA THR A 29 -12.80 0.75 -0.70
C THR A 29 -11.93 -0.39 -0.22
N ILE A 30 -12.55 -1.45 0.31
CA ILE A 30 -11.83 -2.64 0.75
C ILE A 30 -11.05 -3.25 -0.43
N GLU A 31 -11.71 -3.36 -1.58
CA GLU A 31 -11.06 -3.90 -2.77
C GLU A 31 -9.90 -3.03 -3.22
N ALA A 32 -10.10 -1.71 -3.26
CA ALA A 32 -9.05 -0.78 -3.69
C ALA A 32 -7.82 -0.85 -2.79
N TYR A 33 -8.03 -0.85 -1.48
CA TYR A 33 -6.93 -0.90 -0.52
C TYR A 33 -6.24 -2.26 -0.50
N SER A 34 -7.00 -3.33 -0.72
CA SER A 34 -6.43 -4.68 -0.83
C SER A 34 -5.61 -4.83 -2.10
N ARG A 35 -6.11 -4.28 -3.20
CA ARG A 35 -5.38 -4.28 -4.48
C ARG A 35 -4.09 -3.50 -4.37
N ALA A 36 -4.08 -2.41 -3.62
CA ALA A 36 -2.89 -1.60 -3.40
C ALA A 36 -1.78 -2.44 -2.78
N ILE A 37 -2.11 -3.27 -1.79
CA ILE A 37 -1.13 -4.12 -1.12
C ILE A 37 -0.64 -5.22 -2.06
N ARG A 38 -1.52 -5.81 -2.86
CA ARG A 38 -1.11 -6.83 -3.84
C ARG A 38 -0.17 -6.24 -4.89
N ARG A 39 -0.45 -5.01 -5.31
CA ARG A 39 0.36 -4.34 -6.32
C ARG A 39 1.77 -4.04 -5.81
N ILE A 40 1.89 -3.48 -4.62
CA ILE A 40 3.19 -3.17 -4.05
C ILE A 40 3.94 -4.47 -3.68
N GLY A 41 3.22 -5.49 -3.25
CA GLY A 41 3.82 -6.80 -2.98
C GLY A 41 4.46 -7.38 -4.22
N ALA A 42 3.80 -7.26 -5.36
CA ALA A 42 4.35 -7.74 -6.62
C ALA A 42 5.59 -6.94 -7.04
N TYR A 43 5.61 -5.65 -6.74
CA TYR A 43 6.72 -4.77 -7.10
C TYR A 43 7.97 -5.08 -6.28
N PHE A 44 7.82 -5.35 -4.99
CA PHE A 44 8.94 -5.56 -4.06
C PHE A 44 9.11 -7.03 -3.64
N ASP A 45 8.57 -7.95 -4.41
CA ASP A 45 8.69 -9.39 -4.15
C ASP A 45 8.22 -9.76 -2.74
N CYS A 46 7.06 -9.22 -2.36
CA CYS A 46 6.39 -9.48 -1.08
C CYS A 46 7.15 -8.99 0.15
N ASN A 47 8.19 -8.22 -0.03
CA ASN A 47 9.01 -7.72 1.08
C ASN A 47 8.59 -6.30 1.45
N LEU A 48 7.49 -6.18 2.21
CA LEU A 48 6.88 -4.88 2.50
C LEU A 48 7.28 -4.28 3.85
N ASP A 49 7.82 -5.07 4.74
CA ASP A 49 8.07 -4.64 6.12
C ASP A 49 9.40 -3.89 6.30
N GLN A 50 10.21 -3.82 5.27
CA GLN A 50 11.53 -3.19 5.33
C GLN A 50 11.76 -2.17 4.22
N LEU A 51 10.69 -1.57 3.73
CA LEU A 51 10.82 -0.59 2.67
C LEU A 51 11.30 0.75 3.22
N SER A 52 12.27 1.34 2.53
CA SER A 52 12.77 2.65 2.88
C SER A 52 11.91 3.74 2.24
N GLU A 53 12.07 4.97 2.73
CA GLU A 53 11.39 6.12 2.13
C GLU A 53 11.75 6.26 0.66
N SER A 54 13.01 6.06 0.30
CA SER A 54 13.46 6.11 -1.10
C SER A 54 12.76 5.09 -1.97
N GLN A 55 12.62 3.87 -1.46
CA GLN A 55 11.95 2.80 -2.19
C GLN A 55 10.48 3.13 -2.44
N LEU A 56 9.81 3.67 -1.42
CA LEU A 56 8.41 4.07 -1.55
C LEU A 56 8.25 5.23 -2.52
N LEU A 57 9.16 6.19 -2.47
CA LEU A 57 9.14 7.32 -3.38
C LEU A 57 9.30 6.86 -4.83
N ASP A 58 10.24 5.97 -5.09
CA ASP A 58 10.47 5.41 -6.42
C ASP A 58 9.24 4.64 -6.90
N TYR A 59 8.63 3.87 -6.00
CA TYR A 59 7.46 3.08 -6.33
C TYR A 59 6.28 3.97 -6.76
N PHE A 60 5.99 4.98 -5.96
CA PHE A 60 4.86 5.87 -6.27
C PHE A 60 5.12 6.74 -7.49
N THR A 61 6.35 7.13 -7.72
CA THR A 61 6.71 7.85 -8.93
C THR A 61 6.47 6.98 -10.17
N ASP A 62 6.87 5.72 -10.10
CA ASP A 62 6.65 4.77 -11.18
C ASP A 62 5.16 4.53 -11.43
N LEU A 63 4.38 4.45 -10.34
CA LEU A 63 2.93 4.28 -10.47
C LEU A 63 2.28 5.45 -11.20
N LEU A 64 2.77 6.67 -10.98
CA LEU A 64 2.21 7.84 -11.65
C LEU A 64 2.39 7.78 -13.17
N ASP A 65 3.40 7.07 -13.63
CA ASP A 65 3.61 6.87 -15.06
C ASP A 65 2.64 5.85 -15.66
N ARG A 66 2.06 5.01 -14.81
CA ARG A 66 1.18 3.92 -15.26
C ARG A 66 -0.29 4.16 -14.95
N LEU A 67 -0.57 4.87 -13.87
CA LEU A 67 -1.93 5.03 -13.36
C LEU A 67 -2.27 6.50 -13.22
N SER A 68 -3.56 6.77 -13.13
CA SER A 68 -4.04 8.12 -12.85
C SER A 68 -3.63 8.55 -11.44
N TRP A 69 -3.56 9.85 -11.23
CA TRP A 69 -3.25 10.40 -9.91
C TRP A 69 -4.22 9.89 -8.84
N SER A 70 -5.51 9.78 -9.19
CA SER A 70 -6.53 9.30 -8.26
C SER A 70 -6.27 7.86 -7.83
N ALA A 71 -5.84 7.01 -8.76
CA ALA A 71 -5.53 5.62 -8.44
C ALA A 71 -4.29 5.52 -7.55
N VAL A 72 -3.26 6.32 -7.83
CA VAL A 72 -2.06 6.35 -7.01
C VAL A 72 -2.37 6.83 -5.60
N LYS A 73 -3.25 7.82 -5.47
CA LYS A 73 -3.69 8.31 -4.17
C LYS A 73 -4.36 7.22 -3.35
N LEU A 74 -5.19 6.40 -3.99
CA LEU A 74 -5.84 5.28 -3.31
C LEU A 74 -4.81 4.24 -2.85
N ASP A 75 -3.83 3.95 -3.68
CA ASP A 75 -2.76 3.03 -3.31
C ASP A 75 -1.96 3.56 -2.12
N LEU A 76 -1.69 4.87 -2.11
CA LEU A 76 -0.97 5.49 -1.01
C LEU A 76 -1.74 5.36 0.31
N TYR A 77 -3.03 5.65 0.29
CA TYR A 77 -3.88 5.53 1.48
C TYR A 77 -3.97 4.08 1.96
N GLY A 78 -4.09 3.15 1.02
CA GLY A 78 -4.12 1.73 1.35
C GLY A 78 -2.83 1.28 2.03
N LEU A 79 -1.70 1.73 1.53
CA LEU A 79 -0.41 1.39 2.11
C LEU A 79 -0.20 2.06 3.45
N LYS A 80 -0.63 3.32 3.61
CA LYS A 80 -0.58 4.00 4.89
C LYS A 80 -1.39 3.25 5.94
N PHE A 81 -2.58 2.81 5.58
CA PHE A 81 -3.42 2.01 6.45
C PHE A 81 -2.70 0.72 6.86
N PHE A 82 -2.09 0.05 5.89
CA PHE A 82 -1.36 -1.18 6.11
C PHE A 82 -0.21 -0.98 7.11
N TYR A 83 0.59 0.05 6.90
CA TYR A 83 1.71 0.34 7.80
C TYR A 83 1.23 0.66 9.22
N THR A 84 0.16 1.44 9.33
CA THR A 84 -0.35 1.87 10.62
C THR A 84 -0.98 0.74 11.40
N HIS A 85 -1.78 -0.09 10.74
CA HIS A 85 -2.61 -1.08 11.44
C HIS A 85 -2.03 -2.50 11.41
N VAL A 86 -1.32 -2.86 10.37
CA VAL A 86 -0.79 -4.21 10.22
C VAL A 86 0.65 -4.29 10.70
N LEU A 87 1.52 -3.45 10.16
CA LEU A 87 2.93 -3.44 10.55
C LEU A 87 3.18 -2.64 11.82
N LYS A 88 2.26 -1.74 12.17
CA LYS A 88 2.38 -0.85 13.34
C LYS A 88 3.68 -0.06 13.33
N LYS A 89 4.05 0.42 12.16
CA LYS A 89 5.25 1.23 11.95
C LYS A 89 4.84 2.66 11.63
N GLU A 90 5.74 3.59 11.93
CA GLU A 90 5.53 4.96 11.54
C GLU A 90 5.49 5.07 10.02
N TRP A 91 4.52 5.84 9.55
CA TRP A 91 4.41 6.12 8.13
C TRP A 91 5.33 7.28 7.78
N HIS A 92 6.21 7.06 6.82
CA HIS A 92 7.01 8.14 6.27
C HIS A 92 6.09 9.01 5.42
N ASP A 93 5.95 10.26 5.81
CA ASP A 93 5.13 11.19 5.05
C ASP A 93 5.76 11.41 3.68
N ILE A 94 5.35 10.59 2.75
CA ILE A 94 5.69 10.80 1.36
C ILE A 94 4.84 11.98 0.91
N PRO A 95 5.46 13.08 0.48
CA PRO A 95 4.67 14.20 -0.02
C PRO A 95 3.83 13.71 -1.17
N LEU A 96 2.53 13.61 -0.89
CA LEU A 96 1.61 13.17 -1.90
C LEU A 96 1.65 14.17 -3.02
N ILE A 97 1.93 13.67 -4.17
CA ILE A 97 2.02 14.46 -5.37
C ILE A 97 0.65 15.06 -5.62
N LYS A 98 0.58 16.37 -5.62
CA LYS A 98 -0.64 17.05 -5.99
C LYS A 98 -0.87 16.82 -7.47
N PRO A 99 -2.13 16.67 -7.89
CA PRO A 99 -2.39 16.58 -9.31
C PRO A 99 -1.79 17.81 -9.99
N PRO A 100 -1.25 17.66 -11.19
CA PRO A 100 -0.78 18.81 -11.93
C PRO A 100 -1.93 19.80 -11.99
N LYS A 101 -1.69 21.01 -11.51
CA LYS A 101 -2.71 22.03 -11.55
C LYS A 101 -3.16 22.18 -12.98
N ALA A 102 -4.39 21.78 -13.23
CA ALA A 102 -5.06 22.26 -14.41
C ALA A 102 -5.20 23.77 -14.22
N VAL A 103 -4.37 24.47 -14.83
CA VAL A 103 -4.44 25.91 -14.77
C VAL A 103 -5.52 26.34 -15.76
#